data_f3d260322c5136c366371595bc220a70
#
_entry.id   f3d260322c5136c366371595bc220a70
#
_cell.length_a   1.000
_cell.length_b   1.000
_cell.length_c   1.000
_cell.angle_alpha   90.00
_cell.angle_beta   90.00
_cell.angle_gamma   90.00
#
_symmetry.space_group_name_H-M   'P 1'
#
loop_
_entity.id
_entity.type
_entity.pdbx_description
1 polymer ?
#
loop_
_entity_poly.entity_id
_entity_poly.type
_entity_poly.pdbx_seq_one_letter_code
_entity_poly.pdbx_strand_id
1 'polypeptide(L)'
;MKKFGTYLVYVLAFAFIMLAFACGTIAFAELGYSAVLAFIFGYAFALLSMYLIFILHELGHAFCGYLTGYRLVAFGLGHFLLTKKSGRFHLSRTAVLKNVGAQYIGLKEDESDQRIILMLSGGLLVHLSLILLAILFGFLTKSWYFAGTWIFLNLSFFLNNTLPVGITDGAKIWELRQHPENTKYAYMVLRHSAQTLLAPQGYDLKDFIMPVDEDARGSFAESVQTLQGLVFILDDNIELAKQQFQSVLEKTDNLMSKTISQLYLLQIALIEGDNKKAEEYASIRGVKSFLSIKTADMQVIQAWYQFKVKKDVVQTHKAMKIAKQKMDSSRMLRDEKGYYENWLAELEKELTEGV
;
A
#
# COMPACT_ATOMS: atom_id res chain seq x y z
N MET A 1 27.96 -1.36 1.68
CA MET A 1 27.81 0.07 1.36
C MET A 1 26.35 0.52 1.21
N LYS A 2 25.47 -0.19 0.46
CA LYS A 2 24.04 0.22 0.29
C LYS A 2 23.28 0.41 1.61
N LYS A 3 23.39 -0.50 2.58
CA LYS A 3 22.69 -0.41 3.88
C LYS A 3 23.10 0.82 4.70
N PHE A 4 24.41 1.16 4.73
CA PHE A 4 24.90 2.31 5.48
C PHE A 4 24.34 3.64 4.94
N GLY A 5 24.32 3.81 3.61
CA GLY A 5 23.72 5.01 2.99
C GLY A 5 22.24 5.17 3.32
N THR A 6 21.47 4.07 3.31
CA THR A 6 20.06 4.08 3.69
C THR A 6 19.87 4.50 5.15
N TYR A 7 20.65 3.95 6.09
CA TYR A 7 20.58 4.36 7.50
C TYR A 7 20.94 5.84 7.69
N LEU A 8 21.95 6.33 6.99
CA LEU A 8 22.31 7.75 7.06
C LEU A 8 21.17 8.66 6.62
N VAL A 9 20.46 8.30 5.54
CA VAL A 9 19.32 9.10 5.08
C VAL A 9 18.18 9.08 6.09
N TYR A 10 17.88 7.94 6.73
CA TYR A 10 16.85 7.90 7.80
C TYR A 10 17.25 8.75 9.00
N VAL A 11 18.52 8.75 9.40
CA VAL A 11 19.01 9.61 10.49
C VAL A 11 18.87 11.09 10.11
N LEU A 12 19.25 11.47 8.89
CA LEU A 12 19.09 12.85 8.40
C LEU A 12 17.63 13.27 8.31
N ALA A 13 16.76 12.40 7.79
CA ALA A 13 15.33 12.67 7.71
C ALA A 13 14.72 12.86 9.10
N PHE A 14 15.09 12.03 10.07
CA PHE A 14 14.68 12.20 11.46
C PHE A 14 15.18 13.52 12.07
N ALA A 15 16.47 13.86 11.83
CA ALA A 15 17.03 15.12 12.29
C ALA A 15 16.29 16.33 11.73
N PHE A 16 15.88 16.29 10.44
CA PHE A 16 15.07 17.35 9.85
C PHE A 16 13.68 17.45 10.48
N ILE A 17 13.06 16.34 10.83
CA ILE A 17 11.77 16.37 11.57
C ILE A 17 11.98 17.09 12.92
N MET A 18 13.02 16.74 13.67
CA MET A 18 13.31 17.39 14.95
C MET A 18 13.59 18.89 14.79
N LEU A 19 14.32 19.29 13.75
CA LEU A 19 14.57 20.70 13.42
C LEU A 19 13.28 21.44 13.08
N ALA A 20 12.35 20.80 12.36
CA ALA A 20 11.07 21.38 12.03
C ALA A 20 10.23 21.66 13.29
N PHE A 21 10.19 20.73 14.25
CA PHE A 21 9.51 20.95 15.54
C PHE A 21 10.18 22.07 16.35
N ALA A 22 11.52 22.12 16.38
CA ALA A 22 12.25 23.21 17.04
C ALA A 22 11.93 24.57 16.39
N CYS A 23 11.96 24.68 15.07
CA CYS A 23 11.57 25.88 14.34
C CYS A 23 10.13 26.31 14.67
N GLY A 24 9.17 25.39 14.64
CA GLY A 24 7.79 25.68 15.00
C GLY A 24 7.67 26.25 16.44
N THR A 25 8.38 25.65 17.39
CA THR A 25 8.39 26.12 18.78
C THR A 25 8.99 27.54 18.90
N ILE A 26 10.13 27.79 18.26
CA ILE A 26 10.78 29.11 18.27
C ILE A 26 9.89 30.16 17.60
N ALA A 27 9.22 29.82 16.50
CA ALA A 27 8.31 30.74 15.80
C ALA A 27 7.21 31.28 16.74
N PHE A 28 6.61 30.43 17.55
CA PHE A 28 5.59 30.85 18.50
C PHE A 28 6.17 31.56 19.73
N ALA A 29 7.39 31.24 20.16
CA ALA A 29 8.09 31.99 21.19
C ALA A 29 8.39 33.42 20.76
N GLU A 30 8.79 33.66 19.49
CA GLU A 30 8.99 34.99 18.93
C GLU A 30 7.68 35.83 18.85
N LEU A 31 6.52 35.18 18.76
CA LEU A 31 5.21 35.82 18.84
C LEU A 31 4.82 36.21 20.29
N GLY A 32 5.69 35.97 21.28
CA GLY A 32 5.48 36.35 22.69
C GLY A 32 4.73 35.30 23.52
N TYR A 33 4.51 34.08 23.03
CA TYR A 33 3.89 33.03 23.85
C TYR A 33 4.87 32.53 24.91
N SER A 34 4.34 32.12 26.07
CA SER A 34 5.14 31.45 27.09
C SER A 34 5.77 30.15 26.53
N ALA A 35 6.88 29.69 27.11
CA ALA A 35 7.61 28.51 26.63
C ALA A 35 6.70 27.26 26.46
N VAL A 36 5.76 27.05 27.38
CA VAL A 36 4.81 25.93 27.30
C VAL A 36 3.83 26.09 26.15
N LEU A 37 3.25 27.26 25.96
CA LEU A 37 2.32 27.54 24.88
C LEU A 37 3.03 27.52 23.51
N ALA A 38 4.24 28.09 23.44
CA ALA A 38 5.07 28.05 22.23
C ALA A 38 5.39 26.61 21.81
N PHE A 39 5.72 25.74 22.77
CA PHE A 39 5.92 24.32 22.50
C PHE A 39 4.65 23.64 21.97
N ILE A 40 3.50 23.84 22.65
CA ILE A 40 2.23 23.22 22.24
C ILE A 40 1.82 23.68 20.85
N PHE A 41 1.83 24.98 20.58
CA PHE A 41 1.43 25.53 19.29
C PHE A 41 2.43 25.18 18.19
N GLY A 42 3.73 25.23 18.47
CA GLY A 42 4.77 24.84 17.51
C GLY A 42 4.68 23.38 17.12
N TYR A 43 4.45 22.49 18.10
CA TYR A 43 4.22 21.07 17.86
C TYR A 43 2.95 20.82 17.03
N ALA A 44 1.83 21.45 17.40
CA ALA A 44 0.58 21.34 16.66
C ALA A 44 0.72 21.87 15.22
N PHE A 45 1.41 22.99 15.02
CA PHE A 45 1.71 23.56 13.71
C PHE A 45 2.54 22.61 12.85
N ALA A 46 3.60 22.01 13.40
CA ALA A 46 4.45 21.06 12.67
C ALA A 46 3.65 19.80 12.29
N LEU A 47 2.81 19.26 13.18
CA LEU A 47 1.96 18.10 12.86
C LEU A 47 0.94 18.43 11.76
N LEU A 48 0.28 19.59 11.85
CA LEU A 48 -0.69 20.02 10.83
C LEU A 48 0.01 20.24 9.48
N SER A 49 1.19 20.88 9.49
CA SER A 49 2.02 21.06 8.29
C SER A 49 2.42 19.73 7.68
N MET A 50 2.84 18.76 8.49
CA MET A 50 3.18 17.41 8.06
C MET A 50 2.00 16.73 7.36
N TYR A 51 0.81 16.81 7.95
CA TYR A 51 -0.40 16.25 7.37
C TYR A 51 -0.76 16.91 6.02
N LEU A 52 -0.64 18.24 5.93
CA LEU A 52 -0.89 18.98 4.71
C LEU A 52 0.15 18.65 3.63
N ILE A 53 1.42 18.48 3.98
CA ILE A 53 2.48 18.06 3.07
C ILE A 53 2.18 16.68 2.46
N PHE A 54 1.66 15.72 3.23
CA PHE A 54 1.22 14.43 2.68
C PHE A 54 0.12 14.58 1.62
N ILE A 55 -0.88 15.43 1.90
CA ILE A 55 -1.96 15.69 0.92
C ILE A 55 -1.38 16.30 -0.35
N LEU A 56 -0.52 17.30 -0.22
CA LEU A 56 0.09 18.00 -1.36
C LEU A 56 1.00 17.08 -2.18
N HIS A 57 1.73 16.17 -1.52
CA HIS A 57 2.53 15.13 -2.18
C HIS A 57 1.66 14.28 -3.13
N GLU A 58 0.54 13.74 -2.63
CA GLU A 58 -0.37 12.92 -3.45
C GLU A 58 -1.07 13.74 -4.54
N LEU A 59 -1.38 15.02 -4.27
CA LEU A 59 -1.87 15.93 -5.29
C LEU A 59 -0.82 16.19 -6.38
N GLY A 60 0.46 16.13 -6.04
CA GLY A 60 1.56 16.17 -7.00
C GLY A 60 1.51 15.01 -7.99
N HIS A 61 1.30 13.78 -7.51
CA HIS A 61 1.07 12.63 -8.38
C HIS A 61 -0.17 12.82 -9.25
N ALA A 62 -1.27 13.33 -8.68
CA ALA A 62 -2.49 13.60 -9.43
C ALA A 62 -2.27 14.64 -10.52
N PHE A 63 -1.56 15.73 -10.23
CA PHE A 63 -1.25 16.80 -11.19
C PHE A 63 -0.34 16.31 -12.32
N CYS A 64 0.79 15.68 -12.00
CA CYS A 64 1.70 15.13 -13.00
C CYS A 64 1.04 13.98 -13.79
N GLY A 65 0.21 13.18 -13.14
CA GLY A 65 -0.61 12.17 -13.79
C GLY A 65 -1.58 12.79 -14.80
N TYR A 66 -2.30 13.84 -14.41
CA TYR A 66 -3.19 14.55 -15.32
C TYR A 66 -2.45 15.08 -16.56
N LEU A 67 -1.27 15.69 -16.37
CA LEU A 67 -0.45 16.19 -17.49
C LEU A 67 0.03 15.07 -18.44
N THR A 68 0.09 13.83 -17.97
CA THR A 68 0.51 12.66 -18.74
C THR A 68 -0.64 11.78 -19.20
N GLY A 69 -1.89 12.22 -19.04
CA GLY A 69 -3.09 11.53 -19.52
C GLY A 69 -3.69 10.53 -18.54
N TYR A 70 -3.18 10.44 -17.29
CA TYR A 70 -3.81 9.64 -16.25
C TYR A 70 -5.12 10.29 -15.77
N ARG A 71 -6.08 9.46 -15.43
CA ARG A 71 -7.36 9.89 -14.85
C ARG A 71 -7.38 9.52 -13.36
N LEU A 72 -7.78 10.46 -12.50
CA LEU A 72 -7.96 10.19 -11.07
C LEU A 72 -9.08 9.16 -10.89
N VAL A 73 -8.72 8.03 -10.31
CA VAL A 73 -9.64 6.95 -9.91
C VAL A 73 -10.02 7.07 -8.46
N ALA A 74 -9.02 7.24 -7.60
CA ALA A 74 -9.21 7.35 -6.17
C ALA A 74 -8.17 8.25 -5.53
N PHE A 75 -8.59 8.92 -4.45
CA PHE A 75 -7.73 9.67 -3.55
C PHE A 75 -8.08 9.29 -2.12
N GLY A 76 -7.12 8.73 -1.40
CA GLY A 76 -7.30 8.26 -0.02
C GLY A 76 -6.62 9.18 0.98
N LEU A 77 -7.27 9.43 2.11
CA LEU A 77 -6.73 10.17 3.22
C LEU A 77 -7.17 9.57 4.55
N GLY A 78 -6.27 8.91 5.25
CA GLY A 78 -6.57 8.19 6.49
C GLY A 78 -7.69 7.15 6.29
N HIS A 79 -8.83 7.37 6.95
CA HIS A 79 -9.99 6.48 6.83
C HIS A 79 -10.93 6.80 5.66
N PHE A 80 -10.69 7.88 4.93
CA PHE A 80 -11.54 8.35 3.86
C PHE A 80 -10.96 7.99 2.51
N LEU A 81 -11.81 7.54 1.62
CA LEU A 81 -11.49 7.25 0.24
C LEU A 81 -12.48 7.97 -0.67
N LEU A 82 -11.98 8.90 -1.46
CA LEU A 82 -12.71 9.57 -2.51
C LEU A 82 -12.48 8.79 -3.82
N THR A 83 -13.53 8.21 -4.38
CA THR A 83 -13.47 7.49 -5.66
C THR A 83 -14.27 8.23 -6.71
N LYS A 84 -13.81 8.21 -7.97
CA LYS A 84 -14.53 8.79 -9.10
C LYS A 84 -15.19 7.68 -9.90
N LYS A 85 -16.53 7.53 -9.75
CA LYS A 85 -17.35 6.54 -10.49
C LYS A 85 -18.30 7.28 -11.41
N SER A 86 -18.35 6.90 -12.69
CA SER A 86 -19.27 7.50 -13.70
C SER A 86 -19.28 9.04 -13.68
N GLY A 87 -18.10 9.66 -13.54
CA GLY A 87 -17.94 11.11 -13.51
C GLY A 87 -18.29 11.78 -12.18
N ARG A 88 -18.82 11.07 -11.19
CA ARG A 88 -19.18 11.60 -9.86
C ARG A 88 -18.20 11.14 -8.79
N PHE A 89 -17.95 11.99 -7.81
CA PHE A 89 -17.13 11.65 -6.65
C PHE A 89 -17.99 11.00 -5.56
N HIS A 90 -17.49 9.89 -5.02
CA HIS A 90 -18.09 9.15 -3.92
C HIS A 90 -17.11 9.07 -2.76
N LEU A 91 -17.51 9.59 -1.60
CA LEU A 91 -16.74 9.50 -0.37
C LEU A 91 -17.16 8.24 0.40
N SER A 92 -16.23 7.39 0.73
CA SER A 92 -16.44 6.18 1.52
C SER A 92 -15.40 6.05 2.64
N ARG A 93 -15.74 5.32 3.70
CA ARG A 93 -14.78 4.90 4.72
C ARG A 93 -14.16 3.56 4.31
N THR A 94 -12.87 3.42 4.53
CA THR A 94 -12.16 2.16 4.28
C THR A 94 -11.26 1.80 5.45
N ALA A 95 -11.27 0.53 5.84
CA ALA A 95 -10.39 0.00 6.87
C ALA A 95 -8.95 -0.21 6.36
N VAL A 96 -8.78 -0.40 5.04
CA VAL A 96 -7.50 -0.69 4.40
C VAL A 96 -6.54 0.50 4.48
N LEU A 97 -7.07 1.74 4.43
CA LEU A 97 -6.27 2.97 4.49
C LEU A 97 -6.11 3.52 5.92
N LYS A 98 -6.46 2.76 6.94
CA LYS A 98 -6.50 3.24 8.32
C LYS A 98 -5.18 3.88 8.82
N ASN A 99 -4.05 3.40 8.32
CA ASN A 99 -2.72 3.84 8.76
C ASN A 99 -1.89 4.39 7.59
N VAL A 100 -2.52 4.67 6.47
CA VAL A 100 -1.86 5.21 5.28
C VAL A 100 -2.20 6.69 5.18
N GLY A 101 -1.24 7.53 4.84
CA GLY A 101 -1.44 8.95 4.56
C GLY A 101 -2.34 9.16 3.34
N ALA A 102 -2.17 10.27 2.65
CA ALA A 102 -2.80 10.47 1.36
C ALA A 102 -2.34 9.40 0.35
N GLN A 103 -3.23 8.97 -0.53
CA GLN A 103 -2.93 8.00 -1.57
C GLN A 103 -3.67 8.35 -2.85
N TYR A 104 -2.92 8.42 -3.95
CA TYR A 104 -3.46 8.62 -5.29
C TYR A 104 -3.39 7.31 -6.09
N ILE A 105 -4.47 7.00 -6.80
CA ILE A 105 -4.52 5.93 -7.79
C ILE A 105 -5.00 6.52 -9.09
N GLY A 106 -4.14 6.51 -10.11
CA GLY A 106 -4.43 6.97 -11.46
C GLY A 106 -4.43 5.82 -12.45
N LEU A 107 -5.29 5.90 -13.45
CA LEU A 107 -5.37 4.94 -14.56
C LEU A 107 -5.26 5.69 -15.89
N LYS A 108 -4.48 5.14 -16.81
CA LYS A 108 -4.36 5.60 -18.20
C LYS A 108 -4.99 4.59 -19.15
N GLU A 109 -5.57 5.07 -20.25
CA GLU A 109 -6.18 4.18 -21.26
C GLU A 109 -5.13 3.55 -22.19
N ASP A 110 -4.06 4.30 -22.52
CA ASP A 110 -2.96 3.82 -23.36
C ASP A 110 -1.79 3.35 -22.48
N GLU A 111 -1.54 2.05 -22.49
CA GLU A 111 -0.52 1.38 -21.69
C GLU A 111 0.89 1.49 -22.31
N SER A 112 1.02 1.97 -23.55
CA SER A 112 2.30 2.04 -24.26
C SER A 112 3.19 3.22 -23.85
N ASP A 113 2.62 4.20 -23.10
CA ASP A 113 3.30 5.45 -22.78
C ASP A 113 4.10 5.36 -21.46
N GLN A 114 5.42 5.49 -21.58
CA GLN A 114 6.36 5.43 -20.46
C GLN A 114 6.35 6.66 -19.52
N ARG A 115 5.42 7.62 -19.70
CA ARG A 115 5.33 8.82 -18.83
C ARG A 115 4.87 8.53 -17.40
N ILE A 116 4.72 7.26 -17.02
CA ILE A 116 4.48 6.83 -15.65
C ILE A 116 5.55 7.37 -14.67
N ILE A 117 6.80 7.48 -15.11
CA ILE A 117 7.88 8.06 -14.30
C ILE A 117 7.57 9.51 -13.91
N LEU A 118 7.00 10.31 -14.82
CA LEU A 118 6.63 11.70 -14.50
C LEU A 118 5.48 11.73 -13.48
N MET A 119 4.49 10.85 -13.62
CA MET A 119 3.43 10.70 -12.61
C MET A 119 4.01 10.34 -11.24
N LEU A 120 4.90 9.35 -11.17
CA LEU A 120 5.56 8.93 -9.94
C LEU A 120 6.49 10.01 -9.36
N SER A 121 7.04 10.89 -10.19
CA SER A 121 7.88 12.02 -9.74
C SER A 121 7.07 13.17 -9.14
N GLY A 122 5.75 13.19 -9.32
CA GLY A 122 4.88 14.31 -8.92
C GLY A 122 4.99 14.67 -7.44
N GLY A 123 5.00 13.67 -6.55
CA GLY A 123 5.19 13.87 -5.12
C GLY A 123 6.54 14.50 -4.78
N LEU A 124 7.63 14.04 -5.42
CA LEU A 124 8.97 14.60 -5.23
C LEU A 124 9.06 16.06 -5.72
N LEU A 125 8.47 16.36 -6.86
CA LEU A 125 8.43 17.72 -7.41
C LEU A 125 7.67 18.69 -6.50
N VAL A 126 6.61 18.23 -5.85
CA VAL A 126 5.89 19.05 -4.85
C VAL A 126 6.78 19.39 -3.66
N HIS A 127 7.54 18.46 -3.12
CA HIS A 127 8.46 18.78 -2.01
C HIS A 127 9.47 19.86 -2.38
N LEU A 128 10.08 19.78 -3.58
CA LEU A 128 11.00 20.81 -4.06
C LEU A 128 10.31 22.16 -4.23
N SER A 129 9.09 22.16 -4.80
CA SER A 129 8.31 23.39 -4.98
C SER A 129 7.94 24.02 -3.63
N LEU A 130 7.54 23.23 -2.64
CA LEU A 130 7.19 23.71 -1.30
C LEU A 130 8.41 24.26 -0.54
N ILE A 131 9.60 23.66 -0.72
CA ILE A 131 10.85 24.22 -0.18
C ILE A 131 11.11 25.62 -0.77
N LEU A 132 11.02 25.76 -2.09
CA LEU A 132 11.23 27.05 -2.75
C LEU A 132 10.21 28.10 -2.30
N LEU A 133 8.93 27.72 -2.20
CA LEU A 133 7.87 28.61 -1.70
C LEU A 133 8.10 29.00 -0.23
N ALA A 134 8.55 28.08 0.61
CA ALA A 134 8.85 28.39 2.01
C ALA A 134 10.06 29.33 2.14
N ILE A 135 11.09 29.17 1.32
CA ILE A 135 12.23 30.07 1.25
C ILE A 135 11.76 31.48 0.83
N LEU A 136 10.97 31.58 -0.24
CA LEU A 136 10.38 32.84 -0.70
C LEU A 136 9.55 33.52 0.39
N PHE A 137 8.68 32.74 1.08
CA PHE A 137 7.91 33.21 2.21
C PHE A 137 8.79 33.79 3.30
N GLY A 138 9.86 33.09 3.69
CA GLY A 138 10.82 33.57 4.69
C GLY A 138 11.49 34.89 4.30
N PHE A 139 11.85 35.06 3.02
CA PHE A 139 12.41 36.33 2.52
C PHE A 139 11.41 37.48 2.57
N LEU A 140 10.17 37.24 2.13
CA LEU A 140 9.13 38.28 2.05
C LEU A 140 8.62 38.71 3.43
N THR A 141 8.42 37.76 4.34
CA THR A 141 7.79 38.02 5.65
C THR A 141 8.78 38.17 6.78
N LYS A 142 10.04 37.83 6.57
CA LYS A 142 11.09 37.68 7.60
C LYS A 142 10.79 36.62 8.67
N SER A 143 9.78 35.76 8.45
CA SER A 143 9.32 34.72 9.37
C SER A 143 10.04 33.39 9.14
N TRP A 144 11.37 33.42 9.35
CA TRP A 144 12.24 32.29 9.01
C TRP A 144 11.99 30.99 9.77
N TYR A 145 11.48 31.06 11.01
CA TYR A 145 11.20 29.84 11.76
C TYR A 145 9.92 29.14 11.24
N PHE A 146 8.89 29.90 10.84
CA PHE A 146 7.73 29.29 10.15
C PHE A 146 8.16 28.68 8.79
N ALA A 147 8.98 29.39 8.02
CA ALA A 147 9.54 28.88 6.78
C ALA A 147 10.40 27.63 7.04
N GLY A 148 11.25 27.66 8.08
CA GLY A 148 12.11 26.54 8.48
C GLY A 148 11.34 25.27 8.81
N THR A 149 10.21 25.36 9.48
CA THR A 149 9.33 24.21 9.72
C THR A 149 8.96 23.52 8.41
N TRP A 150 8.51 24.27 7.40
CA TRP A 150 8.14 23.72 6.10
C TRP A 150 9.34 23.19 5.32
N ILE A 151 10.46 23.91 5.32
CA ILE A 151 11.69 23.50 4.63
C ILE A 151 12.16 22.15 5.19
N PHE A 152 12.31 22.02 6.51
CA PHE A 152 12.83 20.80 7.10
C PHE A 152 11.89 19.61 6.99
N LEU A 153 10.58 19.81 7.11
CA LEU A 153 9.61 18.74 6.85
C LEU A 153 9.70 18.26 5.40
N ASN A 154 9.69 19.17 4.43
CA ASN A 154 9.77 18.78 3.02
C ASN A 154 11.12 18.13 2.67
N LEU A 155 12.25 18.58 3.23
CA LEU A 155 13.53 17.91 3.07
C LEU A 155 13.50 16.48 3.62
N SER A 156 12.90 16.28 4.80
CA SER A 156 12.76 14.95 5.37
C SER A 156 11.95 14.02 4.46
N PHE A 157 10.78 14.46 3.99
CA PHE A 157 9.94 13.66 3.12
C PHE A 157 10.55 13.43 1.75
N PHE A 158 11.19 14.44 1.16
CA PHE A 158 11.90 14.31 -0.10
C PHE A 158 13.00 13.25 -0.01
N LEU A 159 13.85 13.31 1.03
CA LEU A 159 14.91 12.33 1.24
C LEU A 159 14.36 10.91 1.41
N ASN A 160 13.31 10.73 2.24
CA ASN A 160 12.71 9.42 2.44
C ASN A 160 12.10 8.86 1.15
N ASN A 161 11.40 9.70 0.36
CA ASN A 161 10.74 9.26 -0.86
C ASN A 161 11.69 9.11 -2.05
N THR A 162 12.89 9.68 -2.03
CA THR A 162 13.91 9.46 -3.07
C THR A 162 14.73 8.21 -2.88
N LEU A 163 14.69 7.58 -1.70
CA LEU A 163 15.44 6.35 -1.45
C LEU A 163 14.98 5.22 -2.38
N PRO A 164 15.90 4.51 -3.04
CA PRO A 164 15.56 3.37 -3.90
C PRO A 164 15.35 2.09 -3.06
N VAL A 165 14.51 2.16 -2.03
CA VAL A 165 14.23 1.05 -1.11
C VAL A 165 12.76 0.99 -0.73
N GLY A 166 12.24 -0.22 -0.55
CA GLY A 166 10.86 -0.46 -0.14
C GLY A 166 9.83 -0.04 -1.19
N ILE A 167 8.77 0.65 -0.73
CA ILE A 167 7.62 1.05 -1.55
C ILE A 167 7.62 2.55 -1.90
N THR A 168 8.75 3.23 -1.74
CA THR A 168 8.88 4.67 -2.00
C THR A 168 8.77 4.98 -3.49
N ASP A 169 8.46 6.23 -3.84
CA ASP A 169 8.42 6.67 -5.24
C ASP A 169 9.79 6.56 -5.89
N GLY A 170 10.86 6.88 -5.14
CA GLY A 170 12.24 6.72 -5.60
C GLY A 170 12.58 5.29 -5.97
N ALA A 171 12.10 4.30 -5.21
CA ALA A 171 12.28 2.89 -5.53
C ALA A 171 11.58 2.51 -6.83
N LYS A 172 10.33 2.94 -7.02
CA LYS A 172 9.54 2.69 -8.23
C LYS A 172 10.15 3.36 -9.46
N ILE A 173 10.57 4.64 -9.33
CA ILE A 173 11.24 5.38 -10.41
C ILE A 173 12.57 4.73 -10.76
N TRP A 174 13.34 4.32 -9.75
CA TRP A 174 14.61 3.62 -9.97
C TRP A 174 14.41 2.30 -10.70
N GLU A 175 13.44 1.49 -10.26
CA GLU A 175 13.08 0.23 -10.92
C GLU A 175 12.78 0.45 -12.41
N LEU A 176 11.86 1.37 -12.73
CA LEU A 176 11.46 1.63 -14.12
C LEU A 176 12.57 2.26 -14.98
N ARG A 177 13.55 2.92 -14.38
CA ARG A 177 14.73 3.43 -15.10
C ARG A 177 15.76 2.33 -15.38
N GLN A 178 15.94 1.39 -14.44
CA GLN A 178 16.86 0.26 -14.63
C GLN A 178 16.23 -0.84 -15.51
N HIS A 179 14.92 -1.00 -15.42
CA HIS A 179 14.12 -2.02 -16.06
C HIS A 179 12.90 -1.40 -16.76
N PRO A 180 13.07 -0.69 -17.90
CA PRO A 180 11.97 -0.06 -18.64
C PRO A 180 10.88 -1.06 -19.05
N GLU A 181 11.24 -2.33 -19.28
CA GLU A 181 10.35 -3.45 -19.55
C GLU A 181 9.32 -3.70 -18.43
N ASN A 182 9.62 -3.31 -17.19
CA ASN A 182 8.70 -3.43 -16.06
C ASN A 182 7.55 -2.41 -16.11
N THR A 183 7.55 -1.48 -17.07
CA THR A 183 6.44 -0.53 -17.24
C THR A 183 5.11 -1.26 -17.45
N LYS A 184 5.09 -2.37 -18.21
CA LYS A 184 3.91 -3.22 -18.39
C LYS A 184 3.37 -3.75 -17.05
N TYR A 185 4.24 -4.17 -16.13
CA TYR A 185 3.84 -4.66 -14.80
C TYR A 185 3.31 -3.53 -13.92
N ALA A 186 3.88 -2.34 -13.99
CA ALA A 186 3.37 -1.17 -13.28
C ALA A 186 1.94 -0.83 -13.72
N TYR A 187 1.63 -0.89 -15.02
CA TYR A 187 0.27 -0.71 -15.54
C TYR A 187 -0.69 -1.79 -15.05
N MET A 188 -0.27 -3.07 -15.04
CA MET A 188 -1.09 -4.16 -14.52
C MET A 188 -1.47 -3.92 -13.06
N VAL A 189 -0.51 -3.53 -12.22
CA VAL A 189 -0.75 -3.23 -10.79
C VAL A 189 -1.70 -2.04 -10.63
N LEU A 190 -1.51 -0.96 -11.41
CA LEU A 190 -2.40 0.20 -11.37
C LEU A 190 -3.81 -0.16 -11.85
N ARG A 191 -3.93 -0.94 -12.92
CA ARG A 191 -5.22 -1.38 -13.46
C ARG A 191 -5.95 -2.29 -12.49
N HIS A 192 -5.29 -3.29 -11.92
CA HIS A 192 -5.85 -4.13 -10.87
C HIS A 192 -6.35 -3.27 -9.69
N SER A 193 -5.51 -2.37 -9.16
CA SER A 193 -5.89 -1.49 -8.06
C SER A 193 -7.08 -0.58 -8.40
N ALA A 194 -7.16 -0.09 -9.64
CA ALA A 194 -8.27 0.73 -10.08
C ALA A 194 -9.58 -0.08 -10.21
N GLN A 195 -9.53 -1.28 -10.78
CA GLN A 195 -10.71 -2.12 -10.97
C GLN A 195 -11.30 -2.63 -9.66
N THR A 196 -10.47 -3.03 -8.71
CA THR A 196 -10.93 -3.40 -7.35
C THR A 196 -11.68 -2.26 -6.64
N LEU A 197 -11.41 -1.00 -7.02
CA LEU A 197 -12.09 0.18 -6.45
C LEU A 197 -13.34 0.59 -7.21
N LEU A 198 -13.33 0.46 -8.56
CA LEU A 198 -14.39 0.99 -9.41
C LEU A 198 -15.52 0.00 -9.66
N ALA A 199 -15.18 -1.21 -10.05
CA ALA A 199 -16.14 -2.21 -10.49
C ALA A 199 -15.61 -3.65 -10.26
N PRO A 200 -15.37 -4.08 -9.00
CA PRO A 200 -14.72 -5.36 -8.73
C PRO A 200 -15.47 -6.54 -9.33
N GLN A 201 -16.79 -6.50 -9.38
CA GLN A 201 -17.62 -7.59 -9.91
C GLN A 201 -17.75 -7.60 -11.45
N GLY A 202 -17.18 -6.60 -12.13
CA GLY A 202 -17.19 -6.52 -13.60
C GLY A 202 -16.01 -7.21 -14.27
N TYR A 203 -15.04 -7.71 -13.49
CA TYR A 203 -13.77 -8.23 -14.00
C TYR A 203 -13.32 -9.45 -13.24
N ASP A 204 -12.58 -10.31 -13.91
CA ASP A 204 -11.84 -11.43 -13.34
C ASP A 204 -10.35 -11.06 -13.21
N LEU A 205 -9.67 -11.59 -12.20
CA LEU A 205 -8.24 -11.30 -11.99
C LEU A 205 -7.40 -11.77 -13.19
N LYS A 206 -7.72 -12.93 -13.74
CA LYS A 206 -7.07 -13.50 -14.92
C LYS A 206 -7.13 -12.62 -16.16
N ASP A 207 -8.10 -11.72 -16.28
CA ASP A 207 -8.23 -10.81 -17.42
C ASP A 207 -7.13 -9.73 -17.44
N PHE A 208 -6.46 -9.50 -16.32
CA PHE A 208 -5.42 -8.47 -16.18
C PHE A 208 -4.01 -9.00 -16.05
N ILE A 209 -3.88 -10.24 -15.57
CA ILE A 209 -2.59 -10.80 -15.22
C ILE A 209 -2.02 -11.55 -16.40
N MET A 210 -0.92 -11.02 -16.94
CA MET A 210 -0.12 -11.68 -17.97
C MET A 210 1.07 -12.38 -17.33
N PRO A 211 1.62 -13.42 -17.98
CA PRO A 211 2.85 -14.07 -17.52
C PRO A 211 3.98 -13.05 -17.30
N VAL A 212 4.70 -13.23 -16.21
CA VAL A 212 5.88 -12.42 -15.90
C VAL A 212 7.11 -13.13 -16.45
N ASP A 213 8.01 -12.38 -17.09
CA ASP A 213 9.26 -12.90 -17.60
C ASP A 213 10.09 -13.48 -16.43
N GLU A 214 10.73 -14.64 -16.62
CA GLU A 214 11.46 -15.36 -15.55
C GLU A 214 12.55 -14.52 -14.90
N ASP A 215 13.20 -13.65 -15.68
CA ASP A 215 14.27 -12.77 -15.22
C ASP A 215 13.77 -11.42 -14.68
N ALA A 216 12.44 -11.16 -14.73
CA ALA A 216 11.88 -9.92 -14.26
C ALA A 216 12.09 -9.76 -12.74
N ARG A 217 12.61 -8.60 -12.36
CA ARG A 217 12.90 -8.24 -10.97
C ARG A 217 12.36 -6.86 -10.66
N GLY A 218 12.07 -6.62 -9.38
CA GLY A 218 11.59 -5.35 -8.90
C GLY A 218 10.18 -5.45 -8.34
N SER A 219 9.73 -4.39 -7.67
CA SER A 219 8.49 -4.41 -6.89
C SER A 219 7.23 -4.56 -7.74
N PHE A 220 7.23 -4.05 -8.96
CA PHE A 220 6.10 -4.21 -9.89
C PHE A 220 6.02 -5.64 -10.43
N ALA A 221 7.16 -6.20 -10.88
CA ALA A 221 7.22 -7.58 -11.35
C ALA A 221 6.83 -8.55 -10.22
N GLU A 222 7.36 -8.38 -9.01
CA GLU A 222 7.01 -9.18 -7.83
C GLU A 222 5.52 -9.09 -7.48
N SER A 223 4.93 -7.91 -7.59
CA SER A 223 3.49 -7.72 -7.36
C SER A 223 2.65 -8.49 -8.38
N VAL A 224 3.02 -8.45 -9.66
CA VAL A 224 2.32 -9.22 -10.71
C VAL A 224 2.56 -10.71 -10.54
N GLN A 225 3.78 -11.15 -10.20
CA GLN A 225 4.05 -12.56 -9.88
C GLN A 225 3.19 -13.07 -8.72
N THR A 226 2.99 -12.23 -7.70
CA THR A 226 2.11 -12.56 -6.57
C THR A 226 0.65 -12.70 -7.01
N LEU A 227 0.15 -11.79 -7.85
CA LEU A 227 -1.20 -11.85 -8.42
C LEU A 227 -1.34 -13.07 -9.36
N GLN A 228 -0.33 -13.41 -10.12
CA GLN A 228 -0.30 -14.62 -10.94
C GLN A 228 -0.39 -15.91 -10.11
N GLY A 229 0.34 -15.95 -8.98
CA GLY A 229 0.19 -17.05 -8.02
C GLY A 229 -1.24 -17.17 -7.48
N LEU A 230 -1.92 -16.04 -7.23
CA LEU A 230 -3.33 -16.04 -6.85
C LEU A 230 -4.22 -16.57 -7.99
N VAL A 231 -4.00 -16.17 -9.24
CA VAL A 231 -4.73 -16.74 -10.40
C VAL A 231 -4.60 -18.25 -10.43
N PHE A 232 -3.41 -18.80 -10.20
CA PHE A 232 -3.23 -20.25 -10.14
C PHE A 232 -4.02 -20.91 -9.00
N ILE A 233 -4.17 -20.26 -7.83
CA ILE A 233 -5.06 -20.76 -6.76
C ILE A 233 -6.51 -20.75 -7.23
N LEU A 234 -6.96 -19.66 -7.88
CA LEU A 234 -8.34 -19.52 -8.36
C LEU A 234 -8.69 -20.54 -9.45
N ASP A 235 -7.71 -20.95 -10.25
CA ASP A 235 -7.83 -21.98 -11.30
C ASP A 235 -7.54 -23.41 -10.78
N ASP A 236 -7.48 -23.60 -9.45
CA ASP A 236 -7.17 -24.90 -8.77
C ASP A 236 -5.80 -25.52 -9.17
N ASN A 237 -4.87 -24.68 -9.64
CA ASN A 237 -3.53 -25.10 -10.03
C ASN A 237 -2.52 -24.90 -8.88
N ILE A 238 -2.71 -25.65 -7.80
CA ILE A 238 -2.03 -25.45 -6.52
C ILE A 238 -0.51 -25.62 -6.62
N GLU A 239 -0.02 -26.56 -7.43
CA GLU A 239 1.42 -26.79 -7.59
C GLU A 239 2.11 -25.59 -8.27
N LEU A 240 1.52 -25.02 -9.33
CA LEU A 240 2.05 -23.81 -9.97
C LEU A 240 1.98 -22.59 -9.04
N ALA A 241 0.88 -22.44 -8.29
CA ALA A 241 0.76 -21.40 -7.29
C ALA A 241 1.89 -21.48 -6.25
N LYS A 242 2.16 -22.68 -5.73
CA LYS A 242 3.20 -22.94 -4.74
C LYS A 242 4.59 -22.60 -5.27
N GLN A 243 4.92 -23.06 -6.47
CA GLN A 243 6.18 -22.74 -7.16
C GLN A 243 6.34 -21.24 -7.34
N GLN A 244 5.28 -20.55 -7.78
CA GLN A 244 5.29 -19.11 -7.99
C GLN A 244 5.58 -18.33 -6.69
N PHE A 245 4.89 -18.62 -5.59
CA PHE A 245 5.14 -17.95 -4.32
C PHE A 245 6.51 -18.29 -3.72
N GLN A 246 7.00 -19.51 -3.87
CA GLN A 246 8.35 -19.89 -3.47
C GLN A 246 9.41 -19.13 -4.27
N SER A 247 9.23 -19.02 -5.58
CA SER A 247 10.12 -18.23 -6.44
C SER A 247 10.17 -16.75 -6.01
N VAL A 248 9.03 -16.14 -5.66
CA VAL A 248 9.00 -14.78 -5.12
C VAL A 248 9.79 -14.70 -3.81
N LEU A 249 9.60 -15.65 -2.88
CA LEU A 249 10.32 -15.66 -1.60
C LEU A 249 11.85 -15.73 -1.76
N GLU A 250 12.33 -16.49 -2.74
CA GLU A 250 13.76 -16.66 -3.00
C GLU A 250 14.40 -15.42 -3.63
N LYS A 251 13.64 -14.71 -4.48
CA LYS A 251 14.17 -13.61 -5.30
C LYS A 251 14.01 -12.23 -4.64
N THR A 252 13.00 -12.05 -3.77
CA THR A 252 12.67 -10.72 -3.26
C THR A 252 13.36 -10.37 -1.94
N ASP A 253 13.79 -9.12 -1.80
CA ASP A 253 14.14 -8.51 -0.52
C ASP A 253 12.99 -7.64 0.05
N ASN A 254 11.89 -7.49 -0.67
CA ASN A 254 10.74 -6.70 -0.26
C ASN A 254 9.93 -7.46 0.82
N LEU A 255 9.87 -6.89 2.02
CA LEU A 255 9.17 -7.51 3.16
C LEU A 255 7.67 -7.70 2.89
N MET A 256 7.04 -6.81 2.12
CA MET A 256 5.61 -6.93 1.79
C MET A 256 5.38 -8.11 0.85
N SER A 257 6.14 -8.21 -0.25
CA SER A 257 6.08 -9.34 -1.20
C SER A 257 6.33 -10.66 -0.49
N LYS A 258 7.34 -10.73 0.40
CA LYS A 258 7.59 -11.90 1.26
C LYS A 258 6.37 -12.28 2.10
N THR A 259 5.80 -11.30 2.79
CA THR A 259 4.69 -11.56 3.70
C THR A 259 3.43 -12.02 2.96
N ILE A 260 3.13 -11.43 1.80
CA ILE A 260 1.98 -11.83 0.98
C ILE A 260 2.19 -13.25 0.42
N SER A 261 3.39 -13.55 -0.09
CA SER A 261 3.71 -14.91 -0.57
C SER A 261 3.59 -15.95 0.54
N GLN A 262 4.06 -15.64 1.75
CA GLN A 262 3.90 -16.52 2.92
C GLN A 262 2.44 -16.71 3.33
N LEU A 263 1.62 -15.67 3.19
CA LEU A 263 0.19 -15.76 3.46
C LEU A 263 -0.52 -16.70 2.47
N TYR A 264 -0.20 -16.62 1.17
CA TYR A 264 -0.77 -17.54 0.19
C TYR A 264 -0.20 -18.96 0.32
N LEU A 265 1.05 -19.12 0.74
CA LEU A 265 1.59 -20.44 1.09
C LEU A 265 0.90 -21.05 2.34
N LEU A 266 0.48 -20.20 3.29
CA LEU A 266 -0.42 -20.66 4.36
C LEU A 266 -1.75 -21.17 3.79
N GLN A 267 -2.38 -20.42 2.86
CA GLN A 267 -3.63 -20.84 2.22
C GLN A 267 -3.44 -22.19 1.50
N ILE A 268 -2.36 -22.35 0.74
CA ILE A 268 -2.03 -23.60 0.06
C ILE A 268 -1.83 -24.75 1.07
N ALA A 269 -1.10 -24.54 2.16
CA ALA A 269 -0.91 -25.54 3.19
C ALA A 269 -2.24 -26.00 3.84
N LEU A 270 -3.21 -25.07 3.99
CA LEU A 270 -4.56 -25.38 4.46
C LEU A 270 -5.36 -26.22 3.45
N ILE A 271 -5.22 -25.93 2.15
CA ILE A 271 -5.84 -26.70 1.06
C ILE A 271 -5.25 -28.11 1.00
N GLU A 272 -3.92 -28.24 1.07
CA GLU A 272 -3.20 -29.53 1.07
C GLU A 272 -3.40 -30.34 2.37
N GLY A 273 -3.93 -29.75 3.45
CA GLY A 273 -4.08 -30.37 4.75
C GLY A 273 -2.77 -30.48 5.53
N ASP A 274 -1.71 -29.77 5.13
CA ASP A 274 -0.41 -29.72 5.83
C ASP A 274 -0.49 -28.76 7.03
N ASN A 275 -1.10 -29.22 8.11
CA ASN A 275 -1.34 -28.42 9.32
C ASN A 275 -0.02 -27.92 9.95
N LYS A 276 1.08 -28.65 9.77
CA LYS A 276 2.39 -28.26 10.32
C LYS A 276 2.92 -27.02 9.60
N LYS A 277 2.94 -27.02 8.25
CA LYS A 277 3.35 -25.86 7.48
C LYS A 277 2.38 -24.70 7.65
N ALA A 278 1.08 -24.95 7.74
CA ALA A 278 0.10 -23.93 8.02
C ALA A 278 0.39 -23.22 9.36
N GLU A 279 0.74 -23.94 10.43
CA GLU A 279 1.14 -23.35 11.71
C GLU A 279 2.44 -22.56 11.60
N GLU A 280 3.44 -23.07 10.88
CA GLU A 280 4.72 -22.38 10.64
C GLU A 280 4.48 -21.00 9.95
N TYR A 281 3.72 -20.95 8.85
CA TYR A 281 3.42 -19.72 8.16
C TYR A 281 2.57 -18.77 9.00
N ALA A 282 1.53 -19.25 9.67
CA ALA A 282 0.67 -18.44 10.53
C ALA A 282 1.41 -17.82 11.72
N SER A 283 2.51 -18.43 12.19
CA SER A 283 3.34 -17.92 13.27
C SER A 283 4.16 -16.68 12.87
N ILE A 284 4.39 -16.46 11.59
CA ILE A 284 5.16 -15.34 11.06
C ILE A 284 4.45 -14.02 11.39
N ARG A 285 5.15 -13.07 12.03
CA ARG A 285 4.57 -11.81 12.51
C ARG A 285 3.78 -11.04 11.44
N GLY A 286 4.30 -10.98 10.21
CA GLY A 286 3.64 -10.32 9.08
C GLY A 286 2.32 -11.02 8.72
N VAL A 287 2.35 -12.33 8.53
CA VAL A 287 1.16 -13.16 8.21
C VAL A 287 0.10 -13.03 9.31
N LYS A 288 0.51 -13.11 10.58
CA LYS A 288 -0.39 -12.93 11.73
C LYS A 288 -1.09 -11.56 11.70
N SER A 289 -0.38 -10.51 11.28
CA SER A 289 -0.98 -9.18 11.11
C SER A 289 -2.04 -9.18 10.01
N PHE A 290 -1.77 -9.83 8.86
CA PHE A 290 -2.74 -9.96 7.77
C PHE A 290 -4.00 -10.74 8.20
N LEU A 291 -3.83 -11.88 8.87
CA LEU A 291 -4.95 -12.69 9.39
C LEU A 291 -5.86 -11.92 10.38
N SER A 292 -5.33 -10.86 11.02
CA SER A 292 -6.12 -10.00 11.90
C SER A 292 -7.00 -8.99 11.15
N ILE A 293 -6.79 -8.79 9.84
CA ILE A 293 -7.55 -7.85 9.02
C ILE A 293 -8.96 -8.41 8.79
N LYS A 294 -9.97 -7.54 8.98
CA LYS A 294 -11.38 -7.91 8.83
C LYS A 294 -11.88 -7.70 7.40
N THR A 295 -11.19 -8.28 6.42
CA THR A 295 -11.65 -8.41 5.03
C THR A 295 -12.20 -9.82 4.82
N ALA A 296 -13.02 -10.04 3.79
CA ALA A 296 -13.68 -11.32 3.58
C ALA A 296 -12.66 -12.46 3.36
N ASP A 297 -11.73 -12.27 2.43
CA ASP A 297 -10.65 -13.20 2.09
C ASP A 297 -9.80 -13.60 3.30
N MET A 298 -9.29 -12.60 4.05
CA MET A 298 -8.47 -12.86 5.25
C MET A 298 -9.26 -13.63 6.32
N GLN A 299 -10.54 -13.35 6.46
CA GLN A 299 -11.38 -14.03 7.45
C GLN A 299 -11.78 -15.45 7.01
N VAL A 300 -11.85 -15.74 5.70
CA VAL A 300 -12.01 -17.13 5.22
C VAL A 300 -10.73 -17.93 5.53
N ILE A 301 -9.54 -17.41 5.19
CA ILE A 301 -8.26 -18.07 5.52
C ILE A 301 -8.15 -18.26 7.03
N GLN A 302 -8.49 -17.26 7.83
CA GLN A 302 -8.47 -17.35 9.30
C GLN A 302 -9.44 -18.40 9.82
N ALA A 303 -10.64 -18.54 9.25
CA ALA A 303 -11.61 -19.55 9.65
C ALA A 303 -11.08 -20.98 9.39
N TRP A 304 -10.52 -21.23 8.22
CA TRP A 304 -9.88 -22.50 7.89
C TRP A 304 -8.71 -22.82 8.81
N TYR A 305 -7.86 -21.83 9.11
CA TYR A 305 -6.75 -22.00 10.06
C TYR A 305 -7.23 -22.36 11.46
N GLN A 306 -8.26 -21.68 11.97
CA GLN A 306 -8.84 -21.99 13.29
C GLN A 306 -9.45 -23.40 13.30
N PHE A 307 -10.11 -23.80 12.23
CA PHE A 307 -10.73 -25.12 12.11
C PHE A 307 -9.69 -26.25 11.97
N LYS A 308 -8.82 -26.19 10.94
CA LYS A 308 -7.90 -27.28 10.59
C LYS A 308 -6.72 -27.41 11.58
N VAL A 309 -6.17 -26.28 12.02
CA VAL A 309 -4.92 -26.25 12.81
C VAL A 309 -5.18 -26.06 14.29
N LYS A 310 -5.96 -25.07 14.68
CA LYS A 310 -6.22 -24.76 16.09
C LYS A 310 -7.31 -25.60 16.72
N LYS A 311 -8.16 -26.25 15.91
CA LYS A 311 -9.33 -26.98 16.37
C LYS A 311 -10.29 -26.16 17.26
N ASP A 312 -10.31 -24.84 17.03
CA ASP A 312 -11.11 -23.88 17.79
C ASP A 312 -12.39 -23.53 17.01
N VAL A 313 -13.45 -24.30 17.29
CA VAL A 313 -14.76 -24.14 16.63
C VAL A 313 -15.37 -22.77 16.91
N VAL A 314 -15.16 -22.18 18.11
CA VAL A 314 -15.71 -20.88 18.48
C VAL A 314 -15.08 -19.75 17.63
N GLN A 315 -13.75 -19.73 17.51
CA GLN A 315 -13.07 -18.75 16.66
C GLN A 315 -13.34 -19.01 15.17
N THR A 316 -13.50 -20.25 14.76
CA THR A 316 -13.94 -20.59 13.39
C THR A 316 -15.27 -19.92 13.07
N HIS A 317 -16.31 -20.13 13.86
CA HIS A 317 -17.62 -19.51 13.64
C HIS A 317 -17.56 -17.97 13.67
N LYS A 318 -16.72 -17.39 14.54
CA LYS A 318 -16.53 -15.95 14.61
C LYS A 318 -15.91 -15.39 13.32
N ALA A 319 -14.87 -16.03 12.80
CA ALA A 319 -14.22 -15.63 11.57
C ALA A 319 -15.15 -15.79 10.36
N MET A 320 -15.90 -16.91 10.27
CA MET A 320 -16.91 -17.16 9.24
C MET A 320 -18.01 -16.09 9.24
N LYS A 321 -18.52 -15.72 10.42
CA LYS A 321 -19.51 -14.64 10.54
C LYS A 321 -18.99 -13.32 9.98
N ILE A 322 -17.74 -12.96 10.28
CA ILE A 322 -17.12 -11.73 9.76
C ILE A 322 -16.92 -11.85 8.25
N ALA A 323 -16.43 -13.01 7.74
CA ALA A 323 -16.27 -13.26 6.32
C ALA A 323 -17.57 -13.03 5.55
N LYS A 324 -18.67 -13.66 5.98
CA LYS A 324 -20.01 -13.49 5.38
C LYS A 324 -20.47 -12.04 5.38
N GLN A 325 -20.35 -11.33 6.50
CA GLN A 325 -20.75 -9.93 6.61
C GLN A 325 -19.94 -9.01 5.70
N LYS A 326 -18.70 -9.38 5.38
CA LYS A 326 -17.79 -8.58 4.54
C LYS A 326 -17.81 -8.97 3.08
N MET A 327 -18.35 -10.14 2.73
CA MET A 327 -18.35 -10.68 1.37
C MET A 327 -19.05 -9.75 0.37
N ASP A 328 -20.25 -9.27 0.68
CA ASP A 328 -21.00 -8.37 -0.20
C ASP A 328 -20.38 -6.99 -0.36
N SER A 329 -19.67 -6.51 0.66
CA SER A 329 -18.96 -5.23 0.63
C SER A 329 -17.48 -5.37 0.23
N SER A 330 -17.04 -6.57 -0.18
CA SER A 330 -15.66 -6.84 -0.56
C SER A 330 -15.29 -6.10 -1.85
N ARG A 331 -14.00 -5.82 -2.00
CA ARG A 331 -13.43 -5.25 -3.22
C ARG A 331 -12.69 -6.31 -4.04
N MET A 332 -12.93 -7.58 -3.76
CA MET A 332 -12.42 -8.68 -4.55
C MET A 332 -13.02 -8.65 -5.95
N LEU A 333 -12.26 -9.05 -6.94
CA LEU A 333 -12.74 -9.26 -8.30
C LEU A 333 -13.71 -10.44 -8.33
N ARG A 334 -14.43 -10.61 -9.43
CA ARG A 334 -15.53 -11.58 -9.52
C ARG A 334 -15.08 -13.02 -9.25
N ASP A 335 -13.98 -13.44 -9.89
CA ASP A 335 -13.40 -14.77 -9.72
C ASP A 335 -12.86 -14.99 -8.29
N GLU A 336 -12.18 -14.00 -7.72
CA GLU A 336 -11.72 -14.06 -6.34
C GLU A 336 -12.90 -14.21 -5.36
N LYS A 337 -13.96 -13.40 -5.53
CA LYS A 337 -15.13 -13.48 -4.67
C LYS A 337 -15.79 -14.84 -4.75
N GLY A 338 -16.01 -15.35 -5.97
CA GLY A 338 -16.59 -16.67 -6.19
C GLY A 338 -15.79 -17.80 -5.54
N TYR A 339 -14.46 -17.73 -5.65
CA TYR A 339 -13.57 -18.70 -5.02
C TYR A 339 -13.71 -18.70 -3.49
N TYR A 340 -13.61 -17.54 -2.84
CA TYR A 340 -13.71 -17.46 -1.39
C TYR A 340 -15.12 -17.77 -0.86
N GLU A 341 -16.18 -17.49 -1.61
CA GLU A 341 -17.55 -17.91 -1.28
C GLU A 341 -17.67 -19.45 -1.28
N ASN A 342 -17.14 -20.11 -2.31
CA ASN A 342 -17.16 -21.57 -2.41
C ASN A 342 -16.33 -22.20 -1.29
N TRP A 343 -15.13 -21.69 -1.04
CA TRP A 343 -14.24 -22.22 0.00
C TRP A 343 -14.83 -22.03 1.41
N LEU A 344 -15.57 -20.95 1.64
CA LEU A 344 -16.33 -20.75 2.88
C LEU A 344 -17.50 -21.75 3.01
N ALA A 345 -18.21 -22.05 1.92
CA ALA A 345 -19.29 -23.03 1.91
C ALA A 345 -18.78 -24.46 2.18
N GLU A 346 -17.61 -24.81 1.66
CA GLU A 346 -16.95 -26.09 1.97
C GLU A 346 -16.65 -26.20 3.48
N LEU A 347 -16.13 -25.14 4.11
CA LEU A 347 -15.90 -25.15 5.55
C LEU A 347 -17.19 -25.33 6.35
N GLU A 348 -18.29 -24.74 5.92
CA GLU A 348 -19.60 -24.94 6.57
C GLU A 348 -20.05 -26.40 6.50
N LYS A 349 -19.87 -27.01 5.34
CA LYS A 349 -20.17 -28.45 5.16
C LYS A 349 -19.30 -29.34 6.06
N GLU A 350 -17.96 -29.13 6.08
CA GLU A 350 -17.06 -29.91 6.96
C GLU A 350 -17.42 -29.75 8.45
N LEU A 351 -17.83 -28.55 8.88
CA LEU A 351 -18.27 -28.31 10.27
C LEU A 351 -19.56 -29.04 10.62
N THR A 352 -20.48 -29.20 9.66
CA THR A 352 -21.76 -29.90 9.89
C THR A 352 -21.65 -31.41 9.80
N GLU A 353 -20.73 -31.92 8.97
CA GLU A 353 -20.49 -33.38 8.81
C GLU A 353 -19.53 -33.94 9.87
N GLY A 354 -18.72 -33.10 10.50
CA GLY A 354 -17.74 -33.48 11.53
C GLY A 354 -18.25 -33.39 12.97
N VAL A 355 -19.52 -33.03 13.16
CA VAL A 355 -20.25 -33.06 14.43
C VAL A 355 -21.20 -34.24 14.44
#